data_e737c2024c31c4c336496ded3223dc9a
#
_entry.id   e737c2024c31c4c336496ded3223dc9a
#
_cell.length_a   1.000
_cell.length_b   1.000
_cell.length_c   1.000
_cell.angle_alpha   90.00
_cell.angle_beta   90.00
_cell.angle_gamma   90.00
#
_symmetry.space_group_name_H-M   'P 1'
#
loop_
_entity.id
_entity.type
_entity.pdbx_description
1 polymer ?
#
loop_
_entity_poly.entity_id
_entity_poly.type
_entity_poly.pdbx_seq_one_letter_code
_entity_poly.pdbx_strand_id
1 'polypeptide(L)'
;MEINPSEVTKILKEQIKKFGNKAEVTEVGQVLSVGDGIARIYGLDNVQAGEMVEFGDGSKGMALNLESENVGVVIFGDDKAIKEGDTVKRTGAIVDTPVGKELLGRVVDGLGNPIDGKGTLDKGLKRSRVEVKAPGIIPRQSVSEPMQTGLKAIDSLIPVGRGQRELIIGDRQTGKTAVAIYKIVNQKEITQSGDEKQKLYCIYVAIGQKRSTVAQIVKTLQDAGAMEYTTIVSATASDPAPLQFLAPYTGCTMGEYFRDNGMHALIIYDDLSKQAVAYRQMSLLLRRPPGREAYPGDVFYLHSRLLERAAKLNEESGGGSLTALPIIETQAGDVSAYIPTNVISITDGQIFLETELFNQGIRPAVNVGLSVSRVGSAAQTKAMKKVAGSIKLELAQYREMAAFAQFGSDLDASTQRLLNRGSKLTELLKQKQYSPMSVAEQVISVFCGVKGYLDDIDLKDISEFENKILSKSNSENPEIFDSINKSGKLEEEAEKTLIKLIEALKKDFKS
;
A
#
# COMPACT_ATOMS: atom_id res chain seq x y z
N MET A 1 -39.77 -64.10 23.68
CA MET A 1 -38.91 -63.76 22.54
C MET A 1 -37.48 -64.02 22.96
N GLU A 2 -36.89 -65.08 22.50
CA GLU A 2 -35.48 -65.39 22.72
C GLU A 2 -34.65 -64.53 21.79
N ILE A 3 -33.82 -63.65 22.32
CA ILE A 3 -32.92 -62.84 21.58
C ILE A 3 -31.78 -63.71 21.06
N ASN A 4 -31.70 -63.88 19.76
CA ASN A 4 -30.70 -64.71 19.10
C ASN A 4 -29.29 -64.07 19.25
N PRO A 5 -28.33 -64.73 19.94
CA PRO A 5 -27.00 -64.22 20.21
C PRO A 5 -26.23 -63.86 18.95
N SER A 6 -26.54 -64.45 17.79
CA SER A 6 -25.93 -64.19 16.53
C SER A 6 -26.37 -62.81 15.89
N GLU A 7 -27.62 -62.39 16.15
CA GLU A 7 -28.14 -61.09 15.71
C GLU A 7 -27.57 -59.96 16.54
N VAL A 8 -27.45 -60.13 17.87
CA VAL A 8 -26.81 -59.13 18.75
C VAL A 8 -25.34 -58.93 18.36
N THR A 9 -24.65 -60.06 18.05
CA THR A 9 -23.24 -59.98 17.59
C THR A 9 -23.09 -59.29 16.23
N LYS A 10 -24.07 -59.44 15.34
CA LYS A 10 -24.09 -58.80 14.02
C LYS A 10 -24.35 -57.28 14.15
N ILE A 11 -25.32 -56.91 14.98
CA ILE A 11 -25.63 -55.49 15.29
C ILE A 11 -24.45 -54.80 15.98
N LEU A 12 -23.79 -55.46 16.94
CA LEU A 12 -22.60 -54.96 17.57
C LEU A 12 -21.40 -54.79 16.59
N LYS A 13 -21.20 -55.77 15.68
CA LYS A 13 -20.19 -55.68 14.64
C LYS A 13 -20.49 -54.58 13.63
N GLU A 14 -21.76 -54.34 13.29
CA GLU A 14 -22.14 -53.20 12.42
C GLU A 14 -22.01 -51.88 13.12
N GLN A 15 -22.35 -51.78 14.39
CA GLN A 15 -22.10 -50.56 15.20
C GLN A 15 -20.61 -50.30 15.39
N ILE A 16 -19.79 -51.33 15.66
CA ILE A 16 -18.33 -51.21 15.76
C ILE A 16 -17.72 -50.80 14.38
N LYS A 17 -18.22 -51.34 13.27
CA LYS A 17 -17.81 -50.90 11.94
C LYS A 17 -18.24 -49.43 11.61
N LYS A 18 -19.39 -48.97 12.10
CA LYS A 18 -19.79 -47.57 12.02
C LYS A 18 -18.97 -46.68 12.95
N PHE A 19 -18.48 -47.15 14.08
CA PHE A 19 -17.52 -46.47 14.95
C PHE A 19 -16.09 -46.45 14.36
N GLY A 20 -15.76 -47.36 13.45
CA GLY A 20 -14.46 -47.42 12.77
C GLY A 20 -14.32 -46.51 11.56
N ASN A 21 -15.37 -45.86 11.08
CA ASN A 21 -15.25 -44.66 10.26
C ASN A 21 -14.85 -43.55 11.23
N LYS A 22 -13.61 -43.04 11.11
CA LYS A 22 -13.12 -41.86 11.79
C LYS A 22 -14.25 -40.84 11.85
N ALA A 23 -14.95 -40.77 12.98
CA ALA A 23 -15.54 -39.51 13.40
C ALA A 23 -14.33 -38.57 13.47
N GLU A 24 -14.23 -37.59 12.61
CA GLU A 24 -13.42 -36.43 12.92
C GLU A 24 -14.01 -35.91 14.22
N VAL A 25 -13.36 -36.25 15.31
CA VAL A 25 -13.65 -35.69 16.62
C VAL A 25 -13.13 -34.25 16.51
N THR A 26 -13.99 -33.39 16.03
CA THR A 26 -13.76 -31.96 16.10
C THR A 26 -13.69 -31.64 17.58
N GLU A 27 -12.51 -31.27 18.06
CA GLU A 27 -12.29 -30.84 19.42
C GLU A 27 -13.22 -29.67 19.73
N VAL A 28 -13.99 -29.81 20.80
CA VAL A 28 -15.05 -28.88 21.17
C VAL A 28 -14.67 -28.22 22.49
N GLY A 29 -14.65 -26.92 22.51
CA GLY A 29 -14.46 -26.10 23.70
C GLY A 29 -15.74 -25.43 24.16
N GLN A 30 -15.69 -24.78 25.31
CA GLN A 30 -16.78 -24.03 25.92
C GLN A 30 -16.35 -22.60 26.24
N VAL A 31 -17.21 -21.63 25.92
CA VAL A 31 -16.98 -20.23 26.25
C VAL A 31 -17.01 -20.02 27.75
N LEU A 32 -15.91 -19.57 28.34
CA LEU A 32 -15.80 -19.17 29.73
C LEU A 32 -16.26 -17.75 29.98
N SER A 33 -15.94 -16.86 29.07
CA SER A 33 -16.34 -15.45 29.09
C SER A 33 -16.27 -14.84 27.67
N VAL A 34 -17.12 -13.88 27.38
CA VAL A 34 -17.15 -13.16 26.11
C VAL A 34 -17.43 -11.67 26.36
N GLY A 35 -16.81 -10.81 25.59
CA GLY A 35 -17.04 -9.36 25.61
C GLY A 35 -15.98 -8.62 24.78
N ASP A 36 -16.39 -7.48 24.22
CA ASP A 36 -15.53 -6.59 23.43
C ASP A 36 -14.82 -7.27 22.25
N GLY A 37 -15.47 -8.28 21.63
CA GLY A 37 -14.91 -9.02 20.49
C GLY A 37 -13.88 -10.08 20.87
N ILE A 38 -13.76 -10.42 22.18
CA ILE A 38 -12.86 -11.44 22.69
C ILE A 38 -13.67 -12.52 23.42
N ALA A 39 -13.37 -13.78 23.16
CA ALA A 39 -13.85 -14.91 23.95
C ALA A 39 -12.68 -15.66 24.61
N ARG A 40 -12.89 -16.13 25.83
CA ARG A 40 -12.01 -17.11 26.49
C ARG A 40 -12.68 -18.46 26.47
N ILE A 41 -11.97 -19.44 25.99
CA ILE A 41 -12.51 -20.78 25.71
C ILE A 41 -11.71 -21.82 26.48
N TYR A 42 -12.41 -22.72 27.11
CA TYR A 42 -11.84 -23.89 27.78
C TYR A 42 -11.98 -25.13 26.90
N GLY A 43 -11.01 -26.05 26.93
CA GLY A 43 -11.11 -27.37 26.30
C GLY A 43 -10.71 -27.43 24.83
N LEU A 44 -9.97 -26.40 24.31
CA LEU A 44 -9.33 -26.43 22.99
C LEU A 44 -7.82 -26.70 23.13
N ASP A 45 -7.44 -27.83 23.72
CA ASP A 45 -6.07 -28.11 24.15
C ASP A 45 -5.07 -28.24 22.99
N ASN A 46 -5.54 -28.64 21.81
CA ASN A 46 -4.70 -28.85 20.63
C ASN A 46 -4.83 -27.71 19.57
N VAL A 47 -5.55 -26.64 19.88
CA VAL A 47 -5.69 -25.49 18.95
C VAL A 47 -4.33 -24.81 18.72
N GLN A 48 -4.09 -24.37 17.49
CA GLN A 48 -2.88 -23.63 17.13
C GLN A 48 -3.14 -22.12 17.13
N ALA A 49 -2.11 -21.32 17.40
CA ALA A 49 -2.19 -19.88 17.22
C ALA A 49 -2.46 -19.54 15.74
N GLY A 50 -3.43 -18.66 15.49
CA GLY A 50 -3.88 -18.33 14.12
C GLY A 50 -4.91 -19.31 13.55
N GLU A 51 -5.29 -20.36 14.29
CA GLU A 51 -6.34 -21.30 13.87
C GLU A 51 -7.73 -20.69 14.01
N MET A 52 -8.58 -20.94 13.01
CA MET A 52 -9.99 -20.55 13.02
C MET A 52 -10.79 -21.46 13.93
N VAL A 53 -11.70 -20.87 14.68
CA VAL A 53 -12.73 -21.55 15.46
C VAL A 53 -14.11 -21.07 15.02
N GLU A 54 -15.12 -21.92 15.23
CA GLU A 54 -16.52 -21.63 14.89
C GLU A 54 -17.39 -21.76 16.15
N PHE A 55 -18.13 -20.71 16.44
CA PHE A 55 -19.08 -20.65 17.54
C PHE A 55 -20.41 -21.32 17.16
N GLY A 56 -21.22 -21.66 18.14
CA GLY A 56 -22.49 -22.37 17.93
C GLY A 56 -23.50 -21.59 17.07
N ASP A 57 -23.40 -20.29 16.98
CA ASP A 57 -24.22 -19.41 16.13
C ASP A 57 -23.68 -19.28 14.69
N GLY A 58 -22.54 -19.92 14.36
CA GLY A 58 -21.85 -19.84 13.08
C GLY A 58 -20.86 -18.67 12.97
N SER A 59 -20.72 -17.86 14.01
CA SER A 59 -19.69 -16.81 14.08
C SER A 59 -18.30 -17.43 14.07
N LYS A 60 -17.33 -16.74 13.44
CA LYS A 60 -15.95 -17.20 13.35
C LYS A 60 -15.04 -16.39 14.25
N GLY A 61 -14.01 -17.04 14.77
CA GLY A 61 -12.96 -16.40 15.53
C GLY A 61 -11.59 -16.99 15.20
N MET A 62 -10.56 -16.39 15.74
CA MET A 62 -9.17 -16.85 15.59
C MET A 62 -8.53 -16.99 16.97
N ALA A 63 -7.91 -18.13 17.23
CA ALA A 63 -7.12 -18.36 18.42
C ALA A 63 -5.85 -17.51 18.38
N LEU A 64 -5.67 -16.62 19.37
CA LEU A 64 -4.56 -15.67 19.39
C LEU A 64 -3.68 -15.83 20.63
N ASN A 65 -4.25 -16.19 21.79
CA ASN A 65 -3.56 -16.37 23.05
C ASN A 65 -3.78 -17.80 23.54
N LEU A 66 -2.69 -18.56 23.66
CA LEU A 66 -2.74 -19.94 24.16
C LEU A 66 -2.21 -19.94 25.59
N GLU A 67 -3.11 -20.14 26.56
CA GLU A 67 -2.78 -20.23 27.98
C GLU A 67 -2.96 -21.66 28.46
N SER A 68 -2.43 -22.00 29.64
CA SER A 68 -2.49 -23.37 30.16
C SER A 68 -3.90 -23.87 30.44
N GLU A 69 -4.83 -22.97 30.75
CA GLU A 69 -6.20 -23.33 31.17
C GLU A 69 -7.28 -22.79 30.20
N ASN A 70 -6.92 -21.90 29.30
CA ASN A 70 -7.88 -21.34 28.36
C ASN A 70 -7.19 -20.81 27.09
N VAL A 71 -8.00 -20.60 26.07
CA VAL A 71 -7.59 -20.01 24.79
C VAL A 71 -8.28 -18.67 24.60
N GLY A 72 -7.51 -17.62 24.39
CA GLY A 72 -8.01 -16.29 24.01
C GLY A 72 -8.29 -16.25 22.51
N VAL A 73 -9.54 -16.07 22.16
CA VAL A 73 -10.03 -16.02 20.77
C VAL A 73 -10.54 -14.63 20.44
N VAL A 74 -10.14 -14.09 19.30
CA VAL A 74 -10.70 -12.85 18.74
C VAL A 74 -11.85 -13.20 17.79
N ILE A 75 -12.97 -12.48 17.90
CA ILE A 75 -14.20 -12.76 17.15
C ILE A 75 -14.26 -11.86 15.91
N PHE A 76 -14.52 -12.43 14.74
CA PHE A 76 -14.66 -11.70 13.45
C PHE A 76 -16.12 -11.31 13.18
N GLY A 77 -16.77 -10.63 14.10
CA GLY A 77 -18.15 -10.23 13.92
C GLY A 77 -18.77 -9.64 15.18
N ASP A 78 -20.10 -9.68 15.25
CA ASP A 78 -20.85 -9.25 16.42
C ASP A 78 -20.81 -10.40 17.48
N ASP A 79 -20.38 -10.09 18.68
CA ASP A 79 -20.26 -11.02 19.81
C ASP A 79 -21.53 -11.13 20.65
N LYS A 80 -22.58 -10.33 20.34
CA LYS A 80 -23.81 -10.24 21.16
C LYS A 80 -24.61 -11.53 21.24
N ALA A 81 -24.50 -12.38 20.22
CA ALA A 81 -25.18 -13.66 20.19
C ALA A 81 -24.47 -14.75 20.99
N ILE A 82 -23.18 -14.58 21.26
CA ILE A 82 -22.34 -15.56 21.95
C ILE A 82 -22.48 -15.39 23.47
N LYS A 83 -22.64 -16.48 24.18
CA LYS A 83 -22.86 -16.52 25.65
C LYS A 83 -21.86 -17.44 26.34
N GLU A 84 -21.68 -17.20 27.64
CA GLU A 84 -20.97 -18.15 28.51
C GLU A 84 -21.64 -19.50 28.44
N GLY A 85 -20.84 -20.57 28.34
CA GLY A 85 -21.34 -21.94 28.19
C GLY A 85 -21.59 -22.38 26.75
N ASP A 86 -21.56 -21.46 25.77
CA ASP A 86 -21.72 -21.81 24.36
C ASP A 86 -20.58 -22.70 23.86
N THR A 87 -20.92 -23.58 22.94
CA THR A 87 -19.98 -24.51 22.33
C THR A 87 -19.18 -23.84 21.23
N VAL A 88 -17.87 -24.09 21.21
CA VAL A 88 -16.94 -23.62 20.17
C VAL A 88 -16.26 -24.83 19.56
N LYS A 89 -16.24 -24.90 18.23
CA LYS A 89 -15.60 -25.97 17.46
C LYS A 89 -14.29 -25.48 16.87
N ARG A 90 -13.28 -26.32 16.98
CA ARG A 90 -12.04 -26.19 16.28
C ARG A 90 -12.24 -26.51 14.79
N THR A 91 -11.70 -25.70 13.88
CA THR A 91 -11.80 -25.95 12.43
C THR A 91 -10.61 -26.73 11.88
N GLY A 92 -9.48 -26.78 12.60
CA GLY A 92 -8.22 -27.35 12.11
C GLY A 92 -7.56 -26.55 10.99
N ALA A 93 -8.13 -25.41 10.60
CA ALA A 93 -7.64 -24.58 9.52
C ALA A 93 -7.09 -23.25 10.05
N ILE A 94 -5.90 -22.90 9.62
CA ILE A 94 -5.32 -21.56 9.84
C ILE A 94 -6.07 -20.58 8.95
N VAL A 95 -6.23 -19.33 9.43
CA VAL A 95 -6.90 -18.24 8.68
C VAL A 95 -6.36 -18.14 7.27
N ASP A 96 -7.25 -18.23 6.29
CA ASP A 96 -6.96 -18.14 4.87
C ASP A 96 -7.90 -17.14 4.16
N THR A 97 -7.53 -16.75 2.93
CA THR A 97 -8.31 -15.82 2.10
C THR A 97 -8.34 -16.29 0.65
N PRO A 98 -9.40 -15.99 -0.13
CA PRO A 98 -9.39 -16.25 -1.55
C PRO A 98 -8.32 -15.39 -2.24
N VAL A 99 -7.69 -15.93 -3.27
CA VAL A 99 -6.67 -15.26 -4.10
C VAL A 99 -6.92 -15.57 -5.57
N GLY A 100 -6.64 -14.62 -6.43
CA GLY A 100 -6.80 -14.79 -7.87
C GLY A 100 -7.15 -13.49 -8.60
N LYS A 101 -7.16 -13.54 -9.94
CA LYS A 101 -7.57 -12.42 -10.79
C LYS A 101 -9.09 -12.13 -10.68
N GLU A 102 -9.86 -13.08 -10.22
CA GLU A 102 -11.31 -12.98 -10.02
C GLU A 102 -11.69 -11.98 -8.91
N LEU A 103 -10.73 -11.59 -8.08
CA LEU A 103 -10.89 -10.54 -7.08
C LEU A 103 -10.75 -9.12 -7.65
N LEU A 104 -10.25 -8.98 -8.88
CA LEU A 104 -10.12 -7.67 -9.52
C LEU A 104 -11.51 -7.04 -9.74
N GLY A 105 -11.64 -5.77 -9.46
CA GLY A 105 -12.90 -5.05 -9.52
C GLY A 105 -13.84 -5.28 -8.33
N ARG A 106 -13.42 -6.06 -7.33
CA ARG A 106 -14.22 -6.40 -6.15
C ARG A 106 -13.81 -5.59 -4.92
N VAL A 107 -14.76 -5.42 -4.02
CA VAL A 107 -14.55 -4.90 -2.67
C VAL A 107 -14.87 -6.03 -1.69
N VAL A 108 -13.90 -6.38 -0.86
CA VAL A 108 -13.99 -7.49 0.10
C VAL A 108 -13.71 -7.01 1.54
N ASP A 109 -14.17 -7.77 2.51
CA ASP A 109 -13.86 -7.55 3.93
C ASP A 109 -12.47 -8.06 4.34
N GLY A 110 -12.12 -7.96 5.63
CA GLY A 110 -10.85 -8.43 6.18
C GLY A 110 -10.63 -9.95 6.10
N LEU A 111 -11.65 -10.75 5.80
CA LEU A 111 -11.59 -12.19 5.57
C LEU A 111 -11.58 -12.55 4.08
N GLY A 112 -11.72 -11.56 3.19
CA GLY A 112 -11.82 -11.76 1.75
C GLY A 112 -13.23 -12.06 1.24
N ASN A 113 -14.27 -11.88 2.04
CA ASN A 113 -15.66 -12.02 1.60
C ASN A 113 -16.12 -10.77 0.85
N PRO A 114 -16.85 -10.90 -0.28
CA PRO A 114 -17.32 -9.74 -1.03
C PRO A 114 -18.39 -8.96 -0.26
N ILE A 115 -18.25 -7.63 -0.27
CA ILE A 115 -19.17 -6.69 0.38
C ILE A 115 -19.70 -5.61 -0.59
N ASP A 116 -19.46 -5.79 -1.88
CA ASP A 116 -19.78 -4.85 -2.96
C ASP A 116 -21.16 -5.05 -3.61
N GLY A 117 -21.93 -6.01 -3.14
CA GLY A 117 -23.25 -6.34 -3.70
C GLY A 117 -23.23 -7.01 -5.07
N LYS A 118 -22.06 -7.36 -5.61
CA LYS A 118 -21.91 -8.00 -6.93
C LYS A 118 -22.02 -9.53 -6.89
N GLY A 119 -22.59 -10.08 -5.81
CA GLY A 119 -22.73 -11.53 -5.62
C GLY A 119 -21.50 -12.19 -4.98
N THR A 120 -21.65 -13.48 -4.69
CA THR A 120 -20.61 -14.31 -4.07
C THR A 120 -19.48 -14.62 -5.04
N LEU A 121 -18.28 -14.82 -4.50
CA LEU A 121 -17.16 -15.36 -5.27
C LEU A 121 -17.39 -16.85 -5.57
N ASP A 122 -16.77 -17.34 -6.64
CA ASP A 122 -16.80 -18.77 -6.96
C ASP A 122 -16.22 -19.58 -5.80
N LYS A 123 -16.91 -20.65 -5.41
CA LYS A 123 -16.47 -21.57 -4.35
C LYS A 123 -15.18 -22.32 -4.71
N GLY A 124 -14.83 -22.41 -5.99
CA GLY A 124 -13.63 -23.06 -6.51
C GLY A 124 -12.35 -22.19 -6.46
N LEU A 125 -12.43 -20.93 -6.00
CA LEU A 125 -11.27 -20.07 -5.94
C LEU A 125 -10.17 -20.64 -5.03
N LYS A 126 -8.92 -20.50 -5.50
CA LYS A 126 -7.74 -20.81 -4.70
C LYS A 126 -7.77 -19.99 -3.42
N ARG A 127 -7.47 -20.63 -2.30
CA ARG A 127 -7.30 -19.97 -1.01
C ARG A 127 -5.85 -20.10 -0.55
N SER A 128 -5.35 -19.07 0.08
CA SER A 128 -3.98 -19.03 0.61
C SER A 128 -3.99 -18.57 2.07
N ARG A 129 -3.09 -19.10 2.87
CA ARG A 129 -2.95 -18.70 4.28
C ARG A 129 -2.62 -17.22 4.38
N VAL A 130 -3.24 -16.55 5.34
CA VAL A 130 -3.04 -15.11 5.56
C VAL A 130 -1.72 -14.85 6.27
N GLU A 131 -1.38 -15.68 7.25
CA GLU A 131 -0.11 -15.59 7.96
C GLU A 131 0.92 -16.55 7.35
N VAL A 132 1.82 -16.00 6.54
CA VAL A 132 2.96 -16.70 5.94
C VAL A 132 4.26 -15.96 6.20
N LYS A 133 5.37 -16.66 6.16
CA LYS A 133 6.70 -16.05 6.26
C LYS A 133 7.02 -15.29 4.99
N ALA A 134 7.71 -14.16 5.14
CA ALA A 134 8.27 -13.42 4.01
C ALA A 134 9.26 -14.30 3.20
N PRO A 135 9.44 -13.99 1.90
CA PRO A 135 10.47 -14.66 1.09
C PRO A 135 11.86 -14.57 1.75
N GLY A 136 12.61 -15.66 1.71
CA GLY A 136 13.98 -15.69 2.20
C GLY A 136 14.94 -14.79 1.39
N ILE A 137 16.22 -14.78 1.74
CA ILE A 137 17.23 -13.95 1.08
C ILE A 137 17.48 -14.44 -0.35
N ILE A 138 17.58 -15.74 -0.57
CA ILE A 138 17.95 -16.34 -1.85
C ILE A 138 16.98 -15.99 -3.00
N PRO A 139 15.63 -16.08 -2.82
CA PRO A 139 14.70 -15.75 -3.89
C PRO A 139 14.58 -14.25 -4.17
N ARG A 140 15.18 -13.36 -3.39
CA ARG A 140 15.12 -11.90 -3.59
C ARG A 140 16.13 -11.40 -4.61
N GLN A 141 15.71 -10.39 -5.35
CA GLN A 141 16.56 -9.60 -6.23
C GLN A 141 16.56 -8.14 -5.81
N SER A 142 17.68 -7.44 -6.03
CA SER A 142 17.74 -5.99 -5.79
C SER A 142 16.75 -5.24 -6.66
N VAL A 143 16.11 -4.22 -6.08
CA VAL A 143 15.14 -3.38 -6.76
C VAL A 143 15.86 -2.47 -7.76
N SER A 144 15.50 -2.57 -9.04
CA SER A 144 16.09 -1.78 -10.13
C SER A 144 15.07 -1.37 -11.21
N GLU A 145 13.85 -1.89 -11.15
CA GLU A 145 12.80 -1.58 -12.11
C GLU A 145 11.94 -0.42 -11.60
N PRO A 146 11.74 0.66 -12.38
CA PRO A 146 10.90 1.78 -11.96
C PRO A 146 9.44 1.36 -11.78
N MET A 147 8.80 1.86 -10.72
CA MET A 147 7.36 1.92 -10.59
C MET A 147 6.91 3.37 -10.76
N GLN A 148 6.44 3.71 -11.94
CA GLN A 148 6.04 5.08 -12.26
C GLN A 148 4.79 5.47 -11.47
N THR A 149 4.87 6.59 -10.78
CA THR A 149 3.76 7.10 -9.97
C THR A 149 2.90 8.12 -10.71
N GLY A 150 3.41 8.70 -11.78
CA GLY A 150 2.78 9.79 -12.51
C GLY A 150 2.87 11.15 -11.81
N LEU A 151 3.61 11.23 -10.71
CA LEU A 151 3.84 12.46 -9.95
C LEU A 151 5.27 12.96 -10.13
N LYS A 152 5.45 14.13 -10.75
CA LYS A 152 6.77 14.74 -11.00
C LYS A 152 7.63 14.78 -9.74
N ALA A 153 7.06 15.25 -8.63
CA ALA A 153 7.77 15.39 -7.37
C ALA A 153 8.29 14.06 -6.83
N ILE A 154 7.60 12.95 -7.06
CA ILE A 154 7.98 11.63 -6.57
C ILE A 154 8.95 10.97 -7.54
N ASP A 155 8.58 10.85 -8.81
CA ASP A 155 9.38 10.14 -9.81
C ASP A 155 10.76 10.81 -10.04
N SER A 156 10.87 12.13 -9.85
CA SER A 156 12.14 12.86 -9.97
C SER A 156 12.97 12.86 -8.69
N LEU A 157 12.37 12.98 -7.50
CA LEU A 157 13.07 13.23 -6.24
C LEU A 157 13.16 11.99 -5.32
N ILE A 158 12.14 11.14 -5.34
CA ILE A 158 11.96 10.00 -4.42
C ILE A 158 11.42 8.81 -5.22
N PRO A 159 12.19 8.34 -6.22
CA PRO A 159 11.72 7.28 -7.11
C PRO A 159 11.45 5.99 -6.35
N VAL A 160 10.38 5.31 -6.75
CA VAL A 160 9.95 4.04 -6.18
C VAL A 160 10.18 2.93 -7.20
N GLY A 161 10.75 1.83 -6.77
CA GLY A 161 10.98 0.65 -7.60
C GLY A 161 10.00 -0.49 -7.32
N ARG A 162 9.85 -1.39 -8.29
CA ARG A 162 9.03 -2.59 -8.16
C ARG A 162 9.60 -3.55 -7.12
N GLY A 163 8.85 -3.82 -6.06
CA GLY A 163 9.29 -4.62 -4.92
C GLY A 163 9.82 -3.81 -3.74
N GLN A 164 9.84 -2.47 -3.84
CA GLN A 164 10.24 -1.57 -2.76
C GLN A 164 9.12 -1.38 -1.75
N ARG A 165 9.51 -1.06 -0.51
CA ARG A 165 8.61 -0.61 0.56
C ARG A 165 8.85 0.87 0.79
N GLU A 166 7.94 1.72 0.35
CA GLU A 166 8.07 3.18 0.49
C GLU A 166 6.94 3.73 1.35
N LEU A 167 7.30 4.31 2.50
CA LEU A 167 6.36 4.86 3.46
C LEU A 167 5.79 6.20 2.96
N ILE A 168 4.48 6.38 3.08
CA ILE A 168 3.82 7.69 2.95
C ILE A 168 3.45 8.16 4.35
N ILE A 169 4.04 9.25 4.81
CA ILE A 169 3.89 9.71 6.19
C ILE A 169 3.54 11.19 6.25
N GLY A 170 2.69 11.59 7.20
CA GLY A 170 2.29 12.98 7.41
C GLY A 170 1.03 13.09 8.24
N ASP A 171 0.66 14.32 8.62
CA ASP A 171 -0.52 14.61 9.41
C ASP A 171 -1.82 14.34 8.66
N ARG A 172 -2.95 14.45 9.35
CA ARG A 172 -4.27 14.36 8.73
C ARG A 172 -4.43 15.39 7.62
N GLN A 173 -5.12 14.99 6.53
CA GLN A 173 -5.47 15.86 5.41
C GLN A 173 -4.28 16.46 4.63
N THR A 174 -3.09 15.92 4.74
CA THR A 174 -1.91 16.33 3.94
C THR A 174 -1.88 15.74 2.53
N GLY A 175 -2.87 14.92 2.16
CA GLY A 175 -2.96 14.31 0.84
C GLY A 175 -2.36 12.93 0.70
N LYS A 176 -2.07 12.21 1.81
CA LYS A 176 -1.50 10.83 1.79
C LYS A 176 -2.28 9.87 0.90
N THR A 177 -3.59 9.76 1.15
CA THR A 177 -4.50 8.92 0.35
C THR A 177 -4.52 9.35 -1.12
N ALA A 178 -4.52 10.66 -1.41
CA ALA A 178 -4.49 11.16 -2.77
C ALA A 178 -3.21 10.70 -3.50
N VAL A 179 -2.04 10.82 -2.88
CA VAL A 179 -0.76 10.34 -3.43
C VAL A 179 -0.81 8.84 -3.72
N ALA A 180 -1.42 8.04 -2.83
CA ALA A 180 -1.58 6.61 -3.03
C ALA A 180 -2.52 6.28 -4.20
N ILE A 181 -3.66 6.96 -4.32
CA ILE A 181 -4.64 6.79 -5.41
C ILE A 181 -4.03 7.17 -6.77
N TYR A 182 -3.22 8.26 -6.83
CA TYR A 182 -2.49 8.62 -8.05
C TYR A 182 -1.69 7.46 -8.63
N LYS A 183 -1.01 6.71 -7.76
CA LYS A 183 -0.17 5.60 -8.19
C LYS A 183 -0.99 4.46 -8.80
N ILE A 184 -2.21 4.24 -8.30
CA ILE A 184 -3.14 3.26 -8.89
C ILE A 184 -3.63 3.78 -10.24
N VAL A 185 -4.12 5.02 -10.31
CA VAL A 185 -4.69 5.60 -11.53
C VAL A 185 -3.66 5.64 -12.66
N ASN A 186 -2.40 5.95 -12.36
CA ASN A 186 -1.30 6.00 -13.33
C ASN A 186 -1.03 4.65 -14.03
N GLN A 187 -1.44 3.52 -13.44
CA GLN A 187 -1.19 2.20 -14.04
C GLN A 187 -2.15 1.84 -15.18
N LYS A 188 -3.14 2.68 -15.46
CA LYS A 188 -4.16 2.41 -16.48
C LYS A 188 -3.57 2.18 -17.87
N GLU A 189 -2.75 3.09 -18.36
CA GLU A 189 -2.14 2.98 -19.69
C GLU A 189 -1.23 1.76 -19.81
N ILE A 190 -0.43 1.49 -18.79
CA ILE A 190 0.48 0.33 -18.74
C ILE A 190 -0.34 -0.96 -18.73
N THR A 191 -1.43 -0.99 -17.97
CA THR A 191 -2.31 -2.17 -17.90
C THR A 191 -3.06 -2.42 -19.20
N GLN A 192 -3.46 -1.36 -19.91
CA GLN A 192 -4.15 -1.45 -21.20
C GLN A 192 -3.21 -1.78 -22.38
N SER A 193 -1.89 -1.56 -22.23
CA SER A 193 -0.91 -1.89 -23.29
C SER A 193 -0.84 -3.37 -23.67
N GLY A 194 -1.38 -4.25 -22.83
CA GLY A 194 -1.46 -5.68 -23.09
C GLY A 194 -0.21 -6.48 -22.72
N ASP A 195 0.89 -5.84 -22.36
CA ASP A 195 2.11 -6.52 -21.91
C ASP A 195 1.97 -6.99 -20.46
N GLU A 196 1.73 -8.28 -20.25
CA GLU A 196 1.57 -8.88 -18.92
C GLU A 196 2.80 -8.67 -18.02
N LYS A 197 3.99 -8.54 -18.58
CA LYS A 197 5.23 -8.30 -17.81
C LYS A 197 5.33 -6.86 -17.27
N GLN A 198 4.57 -5.94 -17.84
CA GLN A 198 4.56 -4.55 -17.40
C GLN A 198 3.36 -4.21 -16.53
N LYS A 199 2.28 -4.99 -16.63
CA LYS A 199 1.06 -4.79 -15.83
C LYS A 199 1.37 -4.74 -14.34
N LEU A 200 0.62 -3.89 -13.63
CA LEU A 200 0.68 -3.76 -12.19
C LEU A 200 -0.72 -3.95 -11.61
N TYR A 201 -0.92 -5.04 -10.90
CA TYR A 201 -2.17 -5.33 -10.19
C TYR A 201 -2.15 -4.61 -8.85
N CYS A 202 -3.25 -3.94 -8.50
CA CYS A 202 -3.29 -3.09 -7.33
C CYS A 202 -4.20 -3.67 -6.24
N ILE A 203 -3.75 -3.60 -5.00
CA ILE A 203 -4.53 -3.92 -3.82
C ILE A 203 -4.57 -2.68 -2.93
N TYR A 204 -5.77 -2.18 -2.65
CA TYR A 204 -5.96 -1.07 -1.71
C TYR A 204 -6.61 -1.59 -0.43
N VAL A 205 -5.91 -1.45 0.69
CA VAL A 205 -6.39 -1.89 2.00
C VAL A 205 -6.81 -0.67 2.81
N ALA A 206 -8.13 -0.50 2.99
CA ALA A 206 -8.72 0.53 3.84
C ALA A 206 -8.85 0.01 5.27
N ILE A 207 -8.13 0.62 6.21
CA ILE A 207 -8.04 0.18 7.60
C ILE A 207 -8.61 1.26 8.52
N GLY A 208 -9.69 0.98 9.24
CA GLY A 208 -10.29 1.88 10.20
C GLY A 208 -10.78 3.21 9.61
N GLN A 209 -11.05 3.26 8.32
CA GLN A 209 -11.59 4.44 7.64
C GLN A 209 -13.11 4.50 7.73
N LYS A 210 -13.68 5.69 7.54
CA LYS A 210 -15.14 5.85 7.45
C LYS A 210 -15.67 5.17 6.18
N ARG A 211 -16.83 4.53 6.26
CA ARG A 211 -17.49 3.89 5.10
C ARG A 211 -17.68 4.87 3.93
N SER A 212 -18.03 6.13 4.21
CA SER A 212 -18.17 7.17 3.20
C SER A 212 -16.87 7.46 2.46
N THR A 213 -15.73 7.45 3.16
CA THR A 213 -14.40 7.63 2.55
C THR A 213 -14.06 6.47 1.63
N VAL A 214 -14.30 5.24 2.07
CA VAL A 214 -14.07 4.04 1.24
C VAL A 214 -14.97 4.08 -0.01
N ALA A 215 -16.25 4.42 0.14
CA ALA A 215 -17.17 4.55 -0.99
C ALA A 215 -16.70 5.60 -2.01
N GLN A 216 -16.16 6.73 -1.54
CA GLN A 216 -15.60 7.77 -2.41
C GLN A 216 -14.36 7.29 -3.16
N ILE A 217 -13.47 6.53 -2.50
CA ILE A 217 -12.28 5.92 -3.13
C ILE A 217 -12.70 4.93 -4.22
N VAL A 218 -13.65 4.03 -3.91
CA VAL A 218 -14.20 3.09 -4.90
C VAL A 218 -14.73 3.85 -6.11
N LYS A 219 -15.53 4.91 -5.91
CA LYS A 219 -16.06 5.74 -6.99
C LYS A 219 -14.94 6.40 -7.80
N THR A 220 -13.95 7.01 -7.15
CA THR A 220 -12.81 7.64 -7.82
C THR A 220 -12.05 6.65 -8.71
N LEU A 221 -11.81 5.43 -8.22
CA LEU A 221 -11.15 4.38 -9.00
C LEU A 221 -12.03 3.86 -10.14
N GLN A 222 -13.35 3.78 -9.94
CA GLN A 222 -14.31 3.41 -11.01
C GLN A 222 -14.34 4.47 -12.12
N ASP A 223 -14.47 5.74 -11.75
CA ASP A 223 -14.50 6.86 -12.70
C ASP A 223 -13.21 6.96 -13.52
N ALA A 224 -12.08 6.61 -12.90
CA ALA A 224 -10.77 6.52 -13.58
C ALA A 224 -10.60 5.24 -14.42
N GLY A 225 -11.50 4.24 -14.32
CA GLY A 225 -11.35 2.92 -14.93
C GLY A 225 -10.29 2.04 -14.28
N ALA A 226 -9.85 2.39 -13.07
CA ALA A 226 -8.77 1.70 -12.35
C ALA A 226 -9.26 0.48 -11.55
N MET A 227 -10.56 0.32 -11.37
CA MET A 227 -11.12 -0.86 -10.69
C MET A 227 -10.87 -2.17 -11.46
N GLU A 228 -10.70 -2.11 -12.79
CA GLU A 228 -10.46 -3.31 -13.61
C GLU A 228 -9.21 -4.10 -13.19
N TYR A 229 -8.21 -3.42 -12.61
CA TYR A 229 -6.97 -4.03 -12.13
C TYR A 229 -6.74 -3.84 -10.64
N THR A 230 -7.78 -3.46 -9.89
CA THR A 230 -7.68 -3.16 -8.45
C THR A 230 -8.64 -4.01 -7.64
N THR A 231 -8.17 -4.54 -6.51
CA THR A 231 -8.97 -5.15 -5.46
C THR A 231 -8.94 -4.25 -4.23
N ILE A 232 -10.08 -4.01 -3.60
CA ILE A 232 -10.18 -3.25 -2.36
C ILE A 232 -10.51 -4.19 -1.21
N VAL A 233 -9.67 -4.17 -0.18
CA VAL A 233 -9.91 -4.85 1.11
C VAL A 233 -10.32 -3.80 2.12
N SER A 234 -11.50 -3.91 2.71
CA SER A 234 -12.05 -2.89 3.60
C SER A 234 -12.36 -3.46 4.98
N ALA A 235 -11.73 -2.88 6.00
CA ALA A 235 -12.09 -3.03 7.39
C ALA A 235 -12.29 -1.62 7.96
N THR A 236 -13.56 -1.18 8.01
CA THR A 236 -13.91 0.21 8.34
C THR A 236 -13.82 0.48 9.85
N ALA A 237 -13.96 1.74 10.24
CA ALA A 237 -13.95 2.13 11.66
C ALA A 237 -15.13 1.55 12.47
N SER A 238 -16.20 1.07 11.81
CA SER A 238 -17.32 0.39 12.44
C SER A 238 -17.18 -1.12 12.52
N ASP A 239 -16.12 -1.67 11.91
CA ASP A 239 -15.84 -3.10 11.97
C ASP A 239 -15.01 -3.43 13.22
N PRO A 240 -15.15 -4.64 13.79
CA PRO A 240 -14.39 -5.06 14.96
C PRO A 240 -12.88 -4.95 14.77
N ALA A 241 -12.14 -4.67 15.85
CA ALA A 241 -10.69 -4.55 15.84
C ALA A 241 -9.96 -5.76 15.19
N PRO A 242 -10.40 -7.02 15.40
CA PRO A 242 -9.81 -8.17 14.74
C PRO A 242 -9.81 -8.11 13.21
N LEU A 243 -10.87 -7.58 12.59
CA LEU A 243 -10.93 -7.40 11.13
C LEU A 243 -9.98 -6.31 10.66
N GLN A 244 -9.86 -5.20 11.41
CA GLN A 244 -8.89 -4.13 11.10
C GLN A 244 -7.44 -4.61 11.25
N PHE A 245 -7.18 -5.50 12.20
CA PHE A 245 -5.88 -6.16 12.36
C PHE A 245 -5.56 -7.08 11.19
N LEU A 246 -6.52 -7.89 10.75
CA LEU A 246 -6.32 -8.95 9.75
C LEU A 246 -6.27 -8.40 8.30
N ALA A 247 -7.05 -7.36 7.98
CA ALA A 247 -7.20 -6.85 6.62
C ALA A 247 -5.87 -6.56 5.88
N PRO A 248 -4.82 -5.97 6.50
CA PRO A 248 -3.53 -5.80 5.84
C PRO A 248 -2.87 -7.10 5.42
N TYR A 249 -2.95 -8.13 6.24
CA TYR A 249 -2.40 -9.46 5.93
C TYR A 249 -3.19 -10.14 4.82
N THR A 250 -4.52 -10.03 4.85
CA THR A 250 -5.40 -10.52 3.77
C THR A 250 -5.04 -9.87 2.43
N GLY A 251 -4.95 -8.54 2.40
CA GLY A 251 -4.53 -7.82 1.20
C GLY A 251 -3.12 -8.21 0.73
N CYS A 252 -2.19 -8.40 1.67
CA CYS A 252 -0.83 -8.85 1.35
C CYS A 252 -0.83 -10.22 0.68
N THR A 253 -1.61 -11.18 1.19
CA THR A 253 -1.75 -12.52 0.59
C THR A 253 -2.33 -12.45 -0.83
N MET A 254 -3.29 -11.55 -1.07
CA MET A 254 -3.80 -11.31 -2.42
C MET A 254 -2.73 -10.74 -3.36
N GLY A 255 -1.89 -9.83 -2.87
CA GLY A 255 -0.76 -9.27 -3.62
C GLY A 255 0.35 -10.30 -3.90
N GLU A 256 0.62 -11.18 -2.94
CA GLU A 256 1.59 -12.27 -3.09
C GLU A 256 1.19 -13.26 -4.18
N TYR A 257 -0.11 -13.49 -4.39
CA TYR A 257 -0.57 -14.33 -5.49
C TYR A 257 0.00 -13.85 -6.84
N PHE A 258 0.00 -12.55 -7.10
CA PHE A 258 0.55 -12.01 -8.34
C PHE A 258 2.09 -12.14 -8.35
N ARG A 259 2.77 -11.74 -7.28
CA ARG A 259 4.22 -11.85 -7.14
C ARG A 259 4.73 -13.27 -7.39
N ASP A 260 4.10 -14.26 -6.74
CA ASP A 260 4.55 -15.65 -6.77
C ASP A 260 4.20 -16.36 -8.11
N ASN A 261 3.36 -15.74 -8.94
CA ASN A 261 3.06 -16.19 -10.30
C ASN A 261 3.77 -15.35 -11.39
N GLY A 262 4.87 -14.68 -11.05
CA GLY A 262 5.69 -13.94 -12.00
C GLY A 262 5.09 -12.61 -12.48
N MET A 263 4.06 -12.12 -11.79
CA MET A 263 3.39 -10.86 -12.09
C MET A 263 3.84 -9.76 -11.10
N HIS A 264 3.38 -8.53 -11.32
CA HIS A 264 3.71 -7.42 -10.45
C HIS A 264 2.46 -6.90 -9.76
N ALA A 265 2.58 -6.63 -8.45
CA ALA A 265 1.52 -6.07 -7.66
C ALA A 265 2.00 -4.85 -6.85
N LEU A 266 1.05 -3.94 -6.62
CA LEU A 266 1.17 -2.79 -5.72
C LEU A 266 0.16 -2.96 -4.61
N ILE A 267 0.60 -2.87 -3.35
CA ILE A 267 -0.29 -2.85 -2.20
C ILE A 267 -0.17 -1.54 -1.44
N ILE A 268 -1.30 -0.96 -1.10
CA ILE A 268 -1.41 0.26 -0.31
C ILE A 268 -2.11 -0.08 1.00
N TYR A 269 -1.50 0.28 2.13
CA TYR A 269 -2.09 0.09 3.46
C TYR A 269 -2.50 1.46 4.02
N ASP A 270 -3.77 1.80 3.99
CA ASP A 270 -4.30 3.10 4.42
C ASP A 270 -5.25 2.94 5.64
N ASP A 271 -4.76 3.02 6.89
CA ASP A 271 -3.38 3.24 7.30
C ASP A 271 -2.94 2.21 8.38
N LEU A 272 -1.64 1.98 8.47
CA LEU A 272 -1.07 1.07 9.47
C LEU A 272 -1.10 1.62 10.90
N SER A 273 -1.25 2.94 11.09
CA SER A 273 -1.45 3.51 12.43
C SER A 273 -2.71 2.96 13.08
N LYS A 274 -3.79 2.82 12.29
CA LYS A 274 -5.06 2.25 12.79
C LYS A 274 -4.97 0.74 13.00
N GLN A 275 -4.21 0.01 12.17
CA GLN A 275 -3.91 -1.40 12.45
C GLN A 275 -3.21 -1.55 13.80
N ALA A 276 -2.21 -0.72 14.09
CA ALA A 276 -1.50 -0.75 15.38
C ALA A 276 -2.44 -0.47 16.56
N VAL A 277 -3.36 0.50 16.41
CA VAL A 277 -4.38 0.81 17.43
C VAL A 277 -5.32 -0.39 17.65
N ALA A 278 -5.80 -1.04 16.58
CA ALA A 278 -6.62 -2.23 16.67
C ALA A 278 -5.88 -3.37 17.38
N TYR A 279 -4.61 -3.58 17.04
CA TYR A 279 -3.77 -4.59 17.70
C TYR A 279 -3.53 -4.28 19.18
N ARG A 280 -3.30 -3.02 19.54
CA ARG A 280 -3.21 -2.57 20.93
C ARG A 280 -4.49 -2.86 21.70
N GLN A 281 -5.66 -2.54 21.14
CA GLN A 281 -6.96 -2.82 21.74
C GLN A 281 -7.11 -4.31 22.02
N MET A 282 -6.92 -5.17 21.03
CA MET A 282 -7.01 -6.62 21.21
C MET A 282 -6.02 -7.16 22.25
N SER A 283 -4.79 -6.68 22.24
CA SER A 283 -3.74 -7.10 23.17
C SER A 283 -4.06 -6.74 24.61
N LEU A 284 -4.61 -5.56 24.86
CA LEU A 284 -5.05 -5.14 26.19
C LEU A 284 -6.23 -5.97 26.69
N LEU A 285 -7.21 -6.26 25.83
CA LEU A 285 -8.35 -7.12 26.16
C LEU A 285 -7.93 -8.57 26.44
N LEU A 286 -6.92 -9.06 25.73
CA LEU A 286 -6.28 -10.36 25.99
C LEU A 286 -5.32 -10.33 27.20
N ARG A 287 -5.25 -9.22 27.92
CA ARG A 287 -4.37 -9.00 29.09
C ARG A 287 -2.88 -9.19 28.83
N ARG A 288 -2.42 -8.96 27.59
CA ARG A 288 -1.00 -8.90 27.29
C ARG A 288 -0.38 -7.66 27.97
N PRO A 289 0.81 -7.76 28.55
CA PRO A 289 1.42 -6.63 29.24
C PRO A 289 1.70 -5.47 28.25
N PRO A 290 1.27 -4.24 28.57
CA PRO A 290 1.53 -3.08 27.72
C PRO A 290 2.98 -2.60 27.84
N GLY A 291 3.55 -2.13 26.73
CA GLY A 291 4.82 -1.45 26.64
C GLY A 291 4.65 0.07 26.39
N ARG A 292 5.57 0.65 25.60
CA ARG A 292 5.54 2.08 25.24
C ARG A 292 4.22 2.45 24.57
N GLU A 293 3.62 3.56 24.98
CA GLU A 293 2.32 4.07 24.51
C GLU A 293 1.19 3.01 24.59
N ALA A 294 1.29 2.11 25.56
CA ALA A 294 0.38 0.97 25.76
C ALA A 294 0.33 -0.06 24.59
N TYR A 295 1.25 0.00 23.65
CA TYR A 295 1.40 -1.04 22.64
C TYR A 295 2.01 -2.30 23.21
N PRO A 296 1.65 -3.50 22.73
CA PRO A 296 2.31 -4.74 23.14
C PRO A 296 3.77 -4.76 22.63
N GLY A 297 4.62 -5.53 23.30
CA GLY A 297 6.05 -5.59 23.00
C GLY A 297 6.41 -6.07 21.59
N ASP A 298 5.48 -6.76 20.92
CA ASP A 298 5.64 -7.30 19.57
C ASP A 298 5.04 -6.41 18.45
N VAL A 299 4.68 -5.16 18.73
CA VAL A 299 4.08 -4.26 17.72
C VAL A 299 5.06 -3.95 16.57
N PHE A 300 6.37 -3.93 16.82
CA PHE A 300 7.35 -3.85 15.75
C PHE A 300 7.24 -5.05 14.80
N TYR A 301 7.13 -6.25 15.36
CA TYR A 301 6.98 -7.48 14.59
C TYR A 301 5.66 -7.53 13.81
N LEU A 302 4.59 -6.92 14.32
CA LEU A 302 3.32 -6.76 13.59
C LEU A 302 3.55 -6.15 12.19
N HIS A 303 4.27 -5.03 12.11
CA HIS A 303 4.51 -4.34 10.84
C HIS A 303 5.68 -4.94 10.06
N SER A 304 6.74 -5.40 10.73
CA SER A 304 7.90 -5.95 10.02
C SER A 304 7.57 -7.26 9.30
N ARG A 305 6.84 -8.19 9.94
CA ARG A 305 6.42 -9.44 9.29
C ARG A 305 5.44 -9.23 8.13
N LEU A 306 4.68 -8.12 8.13
CA LEU A 306 3.82 -7.72 7.02
C LEU A 306 4.64 -7.13 5.88
N LEU A 307 5.44 -6.12 6.17
CA LEU A 307 6.15 -5.32 5.15
C LEU A 307 7.32 -6.09 4.51
N GLU A 308 7.96 -7.02 5.23
CA GLU A 308 9.00 -7.88 4.66
C GLU A 308 8.48 -8.87 3.59
N ARG A 309 7.18 -9.06 3.50
CA ARG A 309 6.55 -9.85 2.43
C ARG A 309 6.57 -9.13 1.08
N ALA A 310 6.69 -7.80 1.07
CA ALA A 310 6.93 -7.03 -0.14
C ALA A 310 8.39 -7.21 -0.60
N ALA A 311 8.56 -7.66 -1.83
CA ALA A 311 9.88 -7.95 -2.39
C ALA A 311 9.83 -8.03 -3.93
N LYS A 312 11.00 -7.86 -4.56
CA LYS A 312 11.26 -8.29 -5.93
C LYS A 312 11.89 -9.68 -5.89
N LEU A 313 11.28 -10.62 -6.60
CA LEU A 313 11.84 -11.96 -6.75
C LEU A 313 12.82 -12.03 -7.94
N ASN A 314 13.80 -12.94 -7.84
CA ASN A 314 14.71 -13.23 -8.93
C ASN A 314 14.02 -14.04 -10.04
N GLU A 315 14.66 -14.16 -11.20
CA GLU A 315 14.12 -14.88 -12.37
C GLU A 315 13.84 -16.36 -12.06
N GLU A 316 14.70 -17.01 -11.27
CA GLU A 316 14.52 -18.42 -10.87
C GLU A 316 13.25 -18.61 -10.03
N SER A 317 12.84 -17.60 -9.29
CA SER A 317 11.61 -17.57 -8.47
C SER A 317 10.43 -16.93 -9.21
N GLY A 318 10.52 -16.74 -10.54
CA GLY A 318 9.44 -16.22 -11.40
C GLY A 318 9.52 -14.72 -11.70
N GLY A 319 10.48 -13.96 -11.16
CA GLY A 319 10.71 -12.55 -11.51
C GLY A 319 9.61 -11.57 -11.08
N GLY A 320 8.59 -12.00 -10.34
CA GLY A 320 7.50 -11.16 -9.89
C GLY A 320 7.88 -10.17 -8.80
N SER A 321 7.00 -9.23 -8.49
CA SER A 321 7.22 -8.25 -7.43
C SER A 321 5.95 -7.89 -6.67
N LEU A 322 6.10 -7.55 -5.40
CA LEU A 322 5.08 -6.91 -4.58
C LEU A 322 5.68 -5.63 -3.99
N THR A 323 5.20 -4.48 -4.43
CA THR A 323 5.59 -3.16 -3.94
C THR A 323 4.62 -2.72 -2.85
N ALA A 324 5.12 -2.28 -1.71
CA ALA A 324 4.28 -1.86 -0.59
C ALA A 324 4.38 -0.35 -0.33
N LEU A 325 3.23 0.28 -0.18
CA LEU A 325 3.07 1.67 0.21
C LEU A 325 2.27 1.75 1.51
N PRO A 326 2.92 1.54 2.66
CA PRO A 326 2.28 1.80 3.93
C PRO A 326 2.04 3.30 4.12
N ILE A 327 0.89 3.63 4.71
CA ILE A 327 0.58 4.99 5.14
C ILE A 327 0.63 5.02 6.66
N ILE A 328 1.29 6.05 7.21
CA ILE A 328 1.34 6.36 8.63
C ILE A 328 0.82 7.77 8.85
N GLU A 329 -0.05 7.93 9.83
CA GLU A 329 -0.53 9.23 10.28
C GLU A 329 0.32 9.73 11.44
N THR A 330 0.84 10.96 11.31
CA THR A 330 1.51 11.68 12.39
C THR A 330 0.57 12.68 13.06
N GLN A 331 0.96 13.18 14.22
CA GLN A 331 0.31 14.29 14.90
C GLN A 331 1.33 15.41 15.04
N ALA A 332 0.97 16.61 14.55
CA ALA A 332 1.83 17.79 14.55
C ALA A 332 3.24 17.54 13.93
N GLY A 333 3.30 16.71 12.89
CA GLY A 333 4.55 16.36 12.20
C GLY A 333 5.53 15.51 13.01
N ASP A 334 5.13 14.96 14.17
CA ASP A 334 6.02 14.18 15.04
C ASP A 334 6.33 12.79 14.44
N VAL A 335 7.50 12.69 13.81
CA VAL A 335 8.04 11.43 13.28
C VAL A 335 8.79 10.62 14.33
N SER A 336 9.01 11.17 15.54
CA SER A 336 9.70 10.50 16.64
C SER A 336 8.79 9.65 17.52
N ALA A 337 7.47 9.70 17.29
CA ALA A 337 6.49 8.84 17.94
C ALA A 337 6.77 7.35 17.65
N TYR A 338 6.23 6.47 18.49
CA TYR A 338 6.64 5.06 18.50
C TYR A 338 6.33 4.33 17.18
N ILE A 339 5.11 4.42 16.66
CA ILE A 339 4.73 3.73 15.43
C ILE A 339 5.43 4.32 14.19
N PRO A 340 5.48 5.67 13.98
CA PRO A 340 6.26 6.26 12.90
C PRO A 340 7.71 5.78 12.86
N THR A 341 8.41 5.84 13.99
CA THR A 341 9.82 5.42 14.10
C THR A 341 10.01 3.95 13.69
N ASN A 342 9.12 3.06 14.15
CA ASN A 342 9.19 1.65 13.81
C ASN A 342 9.03 1.44 12.29
N VAL A 343 8.03 2.06 11.67
CA VAL A 343 7.76 1.84 10.24
C VAL A 343 8.83 2.49 9.35
N ILE A 344 9.37 3.66 9.71
CA ILE A 344 10.52 4.26 9.01
C ILE A 344 11.71 3.32 8.99
N SER A 345 11.98 2.59 10.10
CA SER A 345 13.09 1.64 10.16
C SER A 345 12.90 0.39 9.33
N ILE A 346 11.65 -0.05 9.13
CA ILE A 346 11.29 -1.25 8.36
C ILE A 346 11.31 -0.97 6.85
N THR A 347 10.97 0.26 6.43
CA THR A 347 10.78 0.63 5.02
C THR A 347 12.09 1.04 4.33
N ASP A 348 12.07 1.05 3.02
CA ASP A 348 13.22 1.40 2.16
C ASP A 348 13.26 2.89 1.82
N GLY A 349 12.56 3.71 2.58
CA GLY A 349 12.46 5.14 2.45
C GLY A 349 11.07 5.67 2.84
N GLN A 350 10.92 6.98 2.77
CA GLN A 350 9.67 7.65 3.09
C GLN A 350 9.42 8.89 2.23
N ILE A 351 8.14 9.09 1.90
CA ILE A 351 7.58 10.30 1.33
C ILE A 351 6.91 11.08 2.47
N PHE A 352 7.53 12.14 2.94
CA PHE A 352 7.01 12.96 4.02
C PHE A 352 6.13 14.08 3.45
N LEU A 353 4.86 14.10 3.85
CA LEU A 353 3.90 15.15 3.46
C LEU A 353 3.71 16.12 4.61
N GLU A 354 4.00 17.39 4.36
CA GLU A 354 4.04 18.45 5.36
C GLU A 354 2.79 19.32 5.30
N THR A 355 2.17 19.57 6.47
CA THR A 355 0.94 20.36 6.59
C THR A 355 1.15 21.80 6.14
N GLU A 356 2.31 22.39 6.46
CA GLU A 356 2.62 23.77 6.10
C GLU A 356 2.68 23.95 4.58
N LEU A 357 3.37 23.06 3.87
CA LEU A 357 3.44 23.08 2.40
C LEU A 357 2.04 22.90 1.77
N PHE A 358 1.23 22.02 2.36
CA PHE A 358 -0.14 21.80 1.88
C PHE A 358 -1.00 23.06 2.01
N ASN A 359 -0.88 23.78 3.12
CA ASN A 359 -1.61 25.02 3.39
C ASN A 359 -1.11 26.19 2.49
N GLN A 360 0.17 26.17 2.12
CA GLN A 360 0.75 27.11 1.13
C GLN A 360 0.32 26.80 -0.32
N GLY A 361 -0.50 25.76 -0.55
CA GLY A 361 -0.95 25.37 -1.88
C GLY A 361 0.05 24.57 -2.70
N ILE A 362 1.14 24.08 -2.08
CA ILE A 362 2.11 23.17 -2.72
C ILE A 362 1.53 21.77 -2.66
N ARG A 363 1.11 21.26 -3.81
CA ARG A 363 0.47 19.93 -3.94
C ARG A 363 1.07 19.15 -5.11
N PRO A 364 1.64 17.95 -4.85
CA PRO A 364 1.75 17.25 -3.55
C PRO A 364 2.67 17.98 -2.56
N ALA A 365 2.32 17.94 -1.27
CA ALA A 365 3.01 18.65 -0.20
C ALA A 365 4.29 17.91 0.28
N VAL A 366 5.12 17.48 -0.65
CA VAL A 366 6.30 16.67 -0.38
C VAL A 366 7.41 17.52 0.22
N ASN A 367 7.82 17.17 1.43
CA ASN A 367 9.02 17.73 2.03
C ASN A 367 10.26 17.02 1.47
N VAL A 368 11.00 17.71 0.58
CA VAL A 368 12.18 17.16 -0.12
C VAL A 368 13.33 16.80 0.84
N GLY A 369 13.48 17.55 1.92
CA GLY A 369 14.56 17.36 2.90
C GLY A 369 14.36 16.09 3.76
N LEU A 370 13.11 15.81 4.16
CA LEU A 370 12.77 14.67 5.02
C LEU A 370 12.41 13.41 4.22
N SER A 371 12.19 13.54 2.93
CA SER A 371 11.82 12.43 2.06
C SER A 371 13.05 11.75 1.45
N VAL A 372 13.09 10.43 1.51
CA VAL A 372 14.23 9.62 1.06
C VAL A 372 13.75 8.36 0.37
N SER A 373 14.34 8.01 -0.77
CA SER A 373 14.29 6.66 -1.34
C SER A 373 15.66 6.02 -1.22
N ARG A 374 15.76 4.89 -0.53
CA ARG A 374 17.02 4.15 -0.38
C ARG A 374 17.44 3.42 -1.68
N VAL A 375 16.48 3.15 -2.55
CA VAL A 375 16.74 2.60 -3.90
C VAL A 375 17.26 3.72 -4.81
N GLY A 376 16.68 4.90 -4.72
CA GLY A 376 17.14 6.10 -5.42
C GLY A 376 17.14 5.93 -6.94
N SER A 377 18.15 6.45 -7.61
CA SER A 377 18.21 6.50 -9.07
C SER A 377 18.26 5.13 -9.77
N ALA A 378 18.44 4.03 -9.04
CA ALA A 378 18.29 2.69 -9.61
C ALA A 378 16.82 2.40 -10.02
N ALA A 379 15.87 3.05 -9.37
CA ALA A 379 14.44 2.99 -9.68
C ALA A 379 13.97 4.09 -10.65
N GLN A 380 14.86 4.74 -11.39
CA GLN A 380 14.54 5.74 -12.39
C GLN A 380 14.83 5.23 -13.80
N THR A 381 14.04 5.68 -14.77
CA THR A 381 14.40 5.53 -16.19
C THR A 381 15.69 6.32 -16.49
N LYS A 382 16.44 5.90 -17.51
CA LYS A 382 17.69 6.59 -17.88
C LYS A 382 17.46 8.06 -18.25
N ALA A 383 16.30 8.36 -18.86
CA ALA A 383 15.92 9.72 -19.19
C ALA A 383 15.69 10.56 -17.91
N MET A 384 14.90 10.07 -16.96
CA MET A 384 14.64 10.77 -15.70
C MET A 384 15.93 10.97 -14.90
N LYS A 385 16.75 9.93 -14.79
CA LYS A 385 18.06 10.00 -14.10
C LYS A 385 18.97 11.08 -14.70
N LYS A 386 18.97 11.23 -16.05
CA LYS A 386 19.77 12.24 -16.76
C LYS A 386 19.30 13.66 -16.42
N VAL A 387 17.99 13.90 -16.33
CA VAL A 387 17.44 15.25 -16.15
C VAL A 387 17.25 15.65 -14.69
N ALA A 388 16.95 14.70 -13.80
CA ALA A 388 16.60 14.99 -12.41
C ALA A 388 17.80 14.95 -11.44
N GLY A 389 19.02 14.71 -11.92
CA GLY A 389 20.17 14.45 -11.04
C GLY A 389 20.53 15.57 -10.06
N SER A 390 20.31 16.82 -10.42
CA SER A 390 20.62 17.99 -9.56
C SER A 390 19.42 18.56 -8.80
N ILE A 391 18.19 18.22 -9.20
CA ILE A 391 16.97 18.90 -8.72
C ILE A 391 16.81 18.83 -7.18
N LYS A 392 17.15 17.69 -6.59
CA LYS A 392 17.04 17.51 -5.14
C LYS A 392 18.00 18.42 -4.38
N LEU A 393 19.22 18.55 -4.86
CA LEU A 393 20.24 19.43 -4.28
C LEU A 393 19.83 20.90 -4.43
N GLU A 394 19.37 21.29 -5.61
CA GLU A 394 18.92 22.68 -5.87
C GLU A 394 17.73 23.06 -4.97
N LEU A 395 16.76 22.19 -4.79
CA LEU A 395 15.62 22.43 -3.89
C LEU A 395 16.03 22.45 -2.41
N ALA A 396 17.01 21.64 -2.00
CA ALA A 396 17.52 21.65 -0.63
C ALA A 396 18.23 22.98 -0.34
N GLN A 397 19.11 23.45 -1.25
CA GLN A 397 19.79 24.73 -1.15
C GLN A 397 18.78 25.89 -1.17
N TYR A 398 17.78 25.83 -2.04
CA TYR A 398 16.71 26.84 -2.07
C TYR A 398 15.99 26.95 -0.72
N ARG A 399 15.60 25.86 -0.11
CA ARG A 399 14.89 25.87 1.19
C ARG A 399 15.77 26.48 2.31
N GLU A 400 17.04 26.14 2.32
CA GLU A 400 18.00 26.70 3.28
C GLU A 400 18.15 28.21 3.10
N MET A 401 18.39 28.67 1.88
CA MET A 401 18.54 30.10 1.57
C MET A 401 17.23 30.88 1.72
N ALA A 402 16.07 30.28 1.40
CA ALA A 402 14.78 30.94 1.61
C ALA A 402 14.50 31.24 3.07
N ALA A 403 14.92 30.36 3.98
CA ALA A 403 14.83 30.61 5.43
C ALA A 403 15.71 31.80 5.87
N PHE A 404 16.93 31.90 5.32
CA PHE A 404 17.83 33.03 5.61
C PHE A 404 17.35 34.34 4.97
N ALA A 405 16.79 34.29 3.76
CA ALA A 405 16.30 35.46 3.03
C ALA A 405 15.19 36.22 3.75
N GLN A 406 14.46 35.58 4.66
CA GLN A 406 13.45 36.24 5.50
C GLN A 406 14.06 37.24 6.48
N PHE A 407 15.35 37.13 6.81
CA PHE A 407 16.03 37.93 7.81
C PHE A 407 17.07 38.92 7.24
N GLY A 408 17.37 38.86 5.93
CA GLY A 408 18.40 39.67 5.30
C GLY A 408 17.88 40.51 4.14
N SER A 409 18.29 41.81 4.08
CA SER A 409 17.85 42.74 3.05
C SER A 409 18.76 42.77 1.80
N ASP A 410 20.04 42.39 1.91
CA ASP A 410 21.01 42.43 0.83
C ASP A 410 21.51 41.04 0.45
N LEU A 411 20.91 40.46 -0.58
CA LEU A 411 21.31 39.17 -1.12
C LEU A 411 22.22 39.37 -2.32
N ASP A 412 23.31 38.64 -2.38
CA ASP A 412 24.20 38.64 -3.55
C ASP A 412 23.50 38.00 -4.79
N ALA A 413 24.01 38.32 -5.98
CA ALA A 413 23.41 37.90 -7.25
C ALA A 413 23.33 36.37 -7.42
N SER A 414 24.23 35.59 -6.78
CA SER A 414 24.22 34.15 -6.83
C SER A 414 23.08 33.58 -6.00
N THR A 415 22.86 34.09 -4.82
CA THR A 415 21.76 33.71 -3.90
C THR A 415 20.41 34.10 -4.51
N GLN A 416 20.29 35.27 -5.15
CA GLN A 416 19.08 35.69 -5.85
C GLN A 416 18.72 34.71 -7.00
N ARG A 417 19.70 34.27 -7.81
CA ARG A 417 19.48 33.28 -8.87
C ARG A 417 19.03 31.93 -8.31
N LEU A 418 19.64 31.47 -7.22
CA LEU A 418 19.27 30.23 -6.55
C LEU A 418 17.84 30.30 -6.02
N LEU A 419 17.45 31.40 -5.38
CA LEU A 419 16.09 31.64 -4.91
C LEU A 419 15.08 31.69 -6.04
N ASN A 420 15.41 32.39 -7.14
CA ASN A 420 14.56 32.44 -8.31
C ASN A 420 14.36 31.03 -8.92
N ARG A 421 15.44 30.29 -9.16
CA ARG A 421 15.36 28.94 -9.70
C ARG A 421 14.59 27.99 -8.80
N GLY A 422 14.87 27.98 -7.50
CA GLY A 422 14.19 27.12 -6.55
C GLY A 422 12.69 27.38 -6.45
N SER A 423 12.28 28.67 -6.51
CA SER A 423 10.85 29.02 -6.55
C SER A 423 10.17 28.51 -7.83
N LYS A 424 10.84 28.61 -9.00
CA LYS A 424 10.31 28.09 -10.27
C LYS A 424 10.20 26.57 -10.25
N LEU A 425 11.21 25.85 -9.73
CA LEU A 425 11.17 24.41 -9.58
C LEU A 425 10.06 23.96 -8.63
N THR A 426 9.85 24.68 -7.52
CA THR A 426 8.76 24.39 -6.58
C THR A 426 7.40 24.55 -7.26
N GLU A 427 7.19 25.60 -8.06
CA GLU A 427 5.96 25.81 -8.81
C GLU A 427 5.76 24.73 -9.87
N LEU A 428 6.81 24.38 -10.61
CA LEU A 428 6.80 23.35 -11.63
C LEU A 428 6.39 21.97 -11.08
N LEU A 429 6.82 21.64 -9.86
CA LEU A 429 6.52 20.34 -9.23
C LEU A 429 5.08 20.22 -8.73
N LYS A 430 4.32 21.30 -8.70
CA LYS A 430 2.88 21.23 -8.41
C LYS A 430 2.15 20.46 -9.51
N GLN A 431 1.13 19.73 -9.12
CA GLN A 431 0.34 18.90 -10.04
C GLN A 431 -1.11 18.83 -9.58
N LYS A 432 -2.05 18.91 -10.54
CA LYS A 432 -3.48 18.82 -10.27
C LYS A 432 -3.84 17.41 -9.76
N GLN A 433 -4.80 17.33 -8.86
CA GLN A 433 -5.23 16.06 -8.29
C GLN A 433 -5.78 15.11 -9.36
N TYR A 434 -5.37 13.85 -9.30
CA TYR A 434 -5.77 12.77 -10.22
C TYR A 434 -5.46 13.02 -11.71
N SER A 435 -4.41 13.78 -11.99
CA SER A 435 -3.90 14.02 -13.34
C SER A 435 -2.45 13.50 -13.44
N PRO A 436 -2.26 12.18 -13.50
CA PRO A 436 -0.92 11.62 -13.64
C PRO A 436 -0.31 12.02 -14.99
N MET A 437 1.01 12.18 -15.01
CA MET A 437 1.79 12.50 -16.20
C MET A 437 2.59 11.27 -16.66
N SER A 438 2.68 11.08 -17.96
CA SER A 438 3.54 10.07 -18.57
C SER A 438 5.02 10.34 -18.27
N VAL A 439 5.87 9.34 -18.45
CA VAL A 439 7.32 9.49 -18.23
C VAL A 439 7.91 10.58 -19.13
N ALA A 440 7.49 10.62 -20.40
CA ALA A 440 7.97 11.64 -21.35
C ALA A 440 7.56 13.06 -20.93
N GLU A 441 6.31 13.26 -20.54
CA GLU A 441 5.84 14.56 -20.04
C GLU A 441 6.63 15.02 -18.81
N GLN A 442 6.86 14.12 -17.85
CA GLN A 442 7.64 14.43 -16.66
C GLN A 442 9.10 14.79 -17.01
N VAL A 443 9.74 14.02 -17.89
CA VAL A 443 11.13 14.27 -18.33
C VAL A 443 11.25 15.63 -19.01
N ILE A 444 10.34 15.97 -19.92
CA ILE A 444 10.34 17.27 -20.62
C ILE A 444 10.13 18.41 -19.63
N SER A 445 9.17 18.28 -18.72
CA SER A 445 8.86 19.26 -17.70
C SER A 445 10.06 19.51 -16.77
N VAL A 446 10.64 18.46 -16.20
CA VAL A 446 11.81 18.54 -15.31
C VAL A 446 13.04 19.08 -16.05
N PHE A 447 13.24 18.71 -17.32
CA PHE A 447 14.31 19.24 -18.17
C PHE A 447 14.23 20.76 -18.30
N CYS A 448 13.04 21.31 -18.56
CA CYS A 448 12.84 22.76 -18.65
C CYS A 448 13.23 23.49 -17.35
N GLY A 449 12.86 22.94 -16.20
CA GLY A 449 13.18 23.51 -14.90
C GLY A 449 14.66 23.47 -14.57
N VAL A 450 15.26 22.27 -14.62
CA VAL A 450 16.66 22.05 -14.21
C VAL A 450 17.65 22.75 -15.14
N LYS A 451 17.37 22.83 -16.45
CA LYS A 451 18.22 23.55 -17.41
C LYS A 451 18.06 25.06 -17.39
N GLY A 452 17.18 25.62 -16.55
CA GLY A 452 17.00 27.04 -16.35
C GLY A 452 16.17 27.76 -17.42
N TYR A 453 15.43 27.01 -18.23
CA TYR A 453 14.56 27.63 -19.24
C TYR A 453 13.37 28.40 -18.64
N LEU A 454 13.06 28.13 -17.34
CA LEU A 454 11.99 28.81 -16.61
C LEU A 454 12.44 30.06 -15.84
N ASP A 455 13.74 30.33 -15.76
CA ASP A 455 14.30 31.41 -14.91
C ASP A 455 13.71 32.78 -15.19
N ASP A 456 13.41 33.08 -16.47
CA ASP A 456 12.86 34.35 -16.95
C ASP A 456 11.32 34.37 -17.11
N ILE A 457 10.63 33.28 -16.71
CA ILE A 457 9.17 33.17 -16.83
C ILE A 457 8.56 33.49 -15.45
N ASP A 458 7.48 34.28 -15.43
CA ASP A 458 6.79 34.58 -14.18
C ASP A 458 6.22 33.34 -13.51
N LEU A 459 6.22 33.28 -12.16
CA LEU A 459 5.71 32.15 -11.40
C LEU A 459 4.29 31.75 -11.80
N LYS A 460 3.41 32.71 -12.01
CA LYS A 460 2.02 32.52 -12.43
C LYS A 460 1.87 31.84 -13.79
N ASP A 461 2.86 31.97 -14.65
CA ASP A 461 2.82 31.55 -16.06
C ASP A 461 3.54 30.21 -16.30
N ILE A 462 4.20 29.64 -15.27
CA ILE A 462 4.94 28.38 -15.39
C ILE A 462 4.04 27.23 -15.83
N SER A 463 2.84 27.11 -15.24
CA SER A 463 1.90 26.04 -15.61
C SER A 463 1.40 26.18 -17.04
N GLU A 464 1.19 27.40 -17.53
CA GLU A 464 0.80 27.64 -18.91
C GLU A 464 1.94 27.30 -19.87
N PHE A 465 3.17 27.71 -19.55
CA PHE A 465 4.35 27.36 -20.32
C PHE A 465 4.57 25.85 -20.39
N GLU A 466 4.46 25.15 -19.24
CA GLU A 466 4.53 23.69 -19.18
C GLU A 466 3.50 23.05 -20.12
N ASN A 467 2.23 23.45 -20.04
CA ASN A 467 1.19 22.89 -20.90
C ASN A 467 1.46 23.15 -22.39
N LYS A 468 1.94 24.34 -22.76
CA LYS A 468 2.27 24.67 -24.14
C LYS A 468 3.45 23.85 -24.66
N ILE A 469 4.52 23.68 -23.89
CA ILE A 469 5.67 22.88 -24.33
C ILE A 469 5.32 21.41 -24.48
N LEU A 470 4.53 20.85 -23.57
CA LEU A 470 4.07 19.47 -23.65
C LEU A 470 3.17 19.25 -24.87
N SER A 471 2.21 20.15 -25.10
CA SER A 471 1.33 20.10 -26.27
C SER A 471 2.09 20.22 -27.59
N LYS A 472 3.00 21.18 -27.72
CA LYS A 472 3.83 21.37 -28.92
C LYS A 472 4.79 20.18 -29.13
N SER A 473 5.42 19.69 -28.08
CA SER A 473 6.29 18.50 -28.17
C SER A 473 5.53 17.28 -28.68
N ASN A 474 4.29 17.07 -28.23
CA ASN A 474 3.49 15.94 -28.65
C ASN A 474 2.95 16.10 -30.10
N SER A 475 2.54 17.31 -30.49
CA SER A 475 1.92 17.57 -31.82
C SER A 475 2.93 17.77 -32.94
N GLU A 476 4.03 18.48 -32.68
CA GLU A 476 5.02 18.86 -33.69
C GLU A 476 6.22 17.92 -33.77
N ASN A 477 6.55 17.24 -32.64
CA ASN A 477 7.74 16.38 -32.52
C ASN A 477 7.43 15.11 -31.71
N PRO A 478 6.47 14.27 -32.13
CA PRO A 478 6.07 13.06 -31.39
C PRO A 478 7.22 12.08 -31.19
N GLU A 479 8.27 12.15 -32.02
CA GLU A 479 9.50 11.35 -31.87
C GLU A 479 10.20 11.57 -30.53
N ILE A 480 10.06 12.73 -29.88
CA ILE A 480 10.61 12.98 -28.54
C ILE A 480 9.92 12.09 -27.52
N PHE A 481 8.57 12.07 -27.56
CA PHE A 481 7.77 11.20 -26.68
C PHE A 481 8.05 9.72 -26.92
N ASP A 482 8.08 9.34 -28.19
CA ASP A 482 8.37 7.96 -28.60
C ASP A 482 9.74 7.48 -28.16
N SER A 483 10.77 8.32 -28.31
CA SER A 483 12.12 8.04 -27.85
C SER A 483 12.14 7.75 -26.35
N ILE A 484 11.55 8.62 -25.55
CA ILE A 484 11.53 8.48 -24.08
C ILE A 484 10.69 7.28 -23.64
N ASN A 485 9.50 7.11 -24.20
CA ASN A 485 8.57 6.06 -23.78
C ASN A 485 9.04 4.66 -24.21
N LYS A 486 9.63 4.50 -25.40
CA LYS A 486 10.09 3.21 -25.92
C LYS A 486 11.46 2.80 -25.40
N SER A 487 12.42 3.73 -25.39
CA SER A 487 13.80 3.43 -24.99
C SER A 487 14.10 3.68 -23.51
N GLY A 488 13.26 4.45 -22.80
CA GLY A 488 13.53 4.95 -21.46
C GLY A 488 14.68 5.97 -21.42
N LYS A 489 15.10 6.53 -22.58
CA LYS A 489 16.24 7.44 -22.71
C LYS A 489 15.82 8.71 -23.42
N LEU A 490 16.48 9.81 -23.10
CA LEU A 490 16.46 11.04 -23.89
C LEU A 490 17.71 11.03 -24.78
N GLU A 491 17.54 10.62 -26.04
CA GLU A 491 18.62 10.55 -27.05
C GLU A 491 19.07 11.97 -27.43
N GLU A 492 20.32 12.10 -27.88
CA GLU A 492 20.92 13.42 -28.16
C GLU A 492 20.18 14.24 -29.25
N GLU A 493 19.63 13.56 -30.26
CA GLU A 493 18.86 14.22 -31.31
C GLU A 493 17.53 14.75 -30.80
N ALA A 494 16.83 13.93 -30.00
CA ALA A 494 15.59 14.33 -29.33
C ALA A 494 15.84 15.49 -28.36
N GLU A 495 16.95 15.47 -27.61
CA GLU A 495 17.33 16.57 -26.71
C GLU A 495 17.59 17.87 -27.50
N LYS A 496 18.31 17.81 -28.61
CA LYS A 496 18.56 18.99 -29.46
C LYS A 496 17.27 19.55 -30.06
N THR A 497 16.36 18.69 -30.48
CA THR A 497 15.04 19.10 -31.00
C THR A 497 14.21 19.75 -29.91
N LEU A 498 14.19 19.15 -28.70
CA LEU A 498 13.50 19.70 -27.53
C LEU A 498 14.04 21.11 -27.17
N ILE A 499 15.36 21.30 -27.17
CA ILE A 499 15.98 22.61 -26.87
C ILE A 499 15.50 23.65 -27.87
N LYS A 500 15.53 23.35 -29.18
CA LYS A 500 15.06 24.29 -30.22
C LYS A 500 13.59 24.67 -30.02
N LEU A 501 12.76 23.69 -29.68
CA LEU A 501 11.33 23.89 -29.42
C LEU A 501 11.09 24.80 -28.21
N ILE A 502 11.84 24.57 -27.13
CA ILE A 502 11.77 25.38 -25.90
C ILE A 502 12.20 26.82 -26.18
N GLU A 503 13.31 27.02 -26.91
CA GLU A 503 13.81 28.37 -27.25
C GLU A 503 12.84 29.12 -28.15
N ALA A 504 12.23 28.47 -29.14
CA ALA A 504 11.18 29.04 -29.98
C ALA A 504 9.97 29.48 -29.15
N LEU A 505 9.43 28.55 -28.32
CA LEU A 505 8.30 28.86 -27.46
C LEU A 505 8.58 29.99 -26.47
N LYS A 506 9.81 30.08 -25.95
CA LYS A 506 10.23 31.11 -25.03
C LYS A 506 10.21 32.51 -25.65
N LYS A 507 10.55 32.63 -26.95
CA LYS A 507 10.45 33.87 -27.70
C LYS A 507 8.99 34.30 -27.88
N ASP A 508 8.13 33.38 -28.25
CA ASP A 508 6.70 33.64 -28.45
C ASP A 508 5.99 33.99 -27.12
N PHE A 509 6.49 33.48 -25.98
CA PHE A 509 5.90 33.67 -24.66
C PHE A 509 6.25 35.05 -24.04
N LYS A 510 7.36 35.68 -24.50
CA LYS A 510 7.81 36.99 -24.04
C LYS A 510 7.31 38.15 -24.93
N SER A 511 6.77 37.84 -26.11
CA SER A 511 6.14 38.79 -27.02
C SER A 511 4.67 38.99 -26.72
#